data_e585cc0131535fd0b236e8a3f2be004a
#
_entry.id   e585cc0131535fd0b236e8a3f2be004a
#
_cell.length_a   1.000
_cell.length_b   1.000
_cell.length_c   1.000
_cell.angle_alpha   90.00
_cell.angle_beta   90.00
_cell.angle_gamma   90.00
#
_symmetry.space_group_name_H-M   'P 1'
#
loop_
_entity.id
_entity.type
_entity.pdbx_description
1 polymer ?
#
loop_
_entity_poly.entity_id
_entity_poly.type
_entity_poly.pdbx_seq_one_letter_code
_entity_poly.pdbx_strand_id
1 'polypeptide(L)'
;VVGMSAGQAASMVGIIGLLNGLGRIGWSTVSDYLGRGLTYALFFLLEIIAFALLAHTTGSVMFQILVFAIITCYGGGFACMPAYLSDLFGTKQLSAIHGRVLTAWGFAGIAGPTLVSFLRESTSGYSITLYVFAGLFVLNFIVALVLKFAGQTKHYEAEITSTNDVKATAN
;
A
#
# COMPACT_ATOMS: atom_id res chain seq x y z
N VAL A 1 25.39 6.16 -3.77
CA VAL A 1 24.60 6.14 -5.02
C VAL A 1 24.08 7.54 -5.34
N VAL A 2 23.50 8.27 -4.40
CA VAL A 2 22.93 9.63 -4.61
C VAL A 2 23.77 10.75 -3.98
N GLY A 3 25.02 10.51 -3.59
CA GLY A 3 25.97 11.52 -3.12
C GLY A 3 25.60 12.25 -1.82
N MET A 4 24.75 11.67 -0.97
CA MET A 4 24.38 12.28 0.30
C MET A 4 25.47 12.13 1.36
N SER A 5 25.68 13.20 2.18
CA SER A 5 26.51 13.13 3.37
C SER A 5 25.87 12.30 4.49
N ALA A 6 26.67 11.84 5.45
CA ALA A 6 26.16 11.10 6.61
C ALA A 6 25.11 11.90 7.40
N GLY A 7 25.30 13.22 7.55
CA GLY A 7 24.34 14.09 8.23
C GLY A 7 23.01 14.20 7.47
N GLN A 8 23.03 14.31 6.14
CA GLN A 8 21.83 14.31 5.31
C GLN A 8 21.09 12.97 5.38
N ALA A 9 21.81 11.85 5.38
CA ALA A 9 21.22 10.53 5.54
C ALA A 9 20.55 10.36 6.91
N ALA A 10 21.18 10.81 7.99
CA ALA A 10 20.61 10.77 9.34
C ALA A 10 19.34 11.63 9.45
N SER A 11 19.37 12.85 8.91
CA SER A 11 18.18 13.74 8.87
C SER A 11 17.05 13.11 8.08
N MET A 12 17.36 12.47 6.95
CA MET A 12 16.36 11.76 6.13
C MET A 12 15.65 10.64 6.91
N VAL A 13 16.39 9.87 7.71
CA VAL A 13 15.81 8.81 8.56
C VAL A 13 14.81 9.38 9.57
N GLY A 14 15.13 10.52 10.20
CA GLY A 14 14.22 11.22 11.10
C GLY A 14 12.94 11.69 10.40
N ILE A 15 13.08 12.30 9.22
CA ILE A 15 11.94 12.76 8.41
C ILE A 15 11.07 11.58 7.93
N ILE A 16 11.65 10.44 7.58
CA ILE A 16 10.93 9.21 7.22
C ILE A 16 9.96 8.81 8.35
N GLY A 17 10.40 8.81 9.60
CA GLY A 17 9.52 8.50 10.74
C GLY A 17 8.35 9.47 10.88
N LEU A 18 8.61 10.77 10.74
CA LEU A 18 7.58 11.80 10.79
C LEU A 18 6.56 11.65 9.65
N LEU A 19 7.03 11.48 8.41
CA LEU A 19 6.16 11.34 7.24
C LEU A 19 5.36 10.04 7.25
N ASN A 20 5.91 8.96 7.79
CA ASN A 20 5.15 7.74 8.05
C ASN A 20 3.96 8.02 8.99
N GLY A 21 4.19 8.74 10.09
CA GLY A 21 3.14 9.13 11.03
C GLY A 21 2.08 10.06 10.41
N LEU A 22 2.53 11.10 9.69
CA LEU A 22 1.62 12.02 8.98
C LEU A 22 0.84 11.31 7.87
N GLY A 23 1.48 10.39 7.18
CA GLY A 23 0.84 9.55 6.16
C GLY A 23 -0.34 8.74 6.73
N ARG A 24 -0.24 8.24 7.95
CA ARG A 24 -1.33 7.53 8.62
C ARG A 24 -2.58 8.40 8.75
N ILE A 25 -2.40 9.63 9.21
CA ILE A 25 -3.51 10.57 9.41
C ILE A 25 -4.07 11.04 8.06
N GLY A 26 -3.21 11.54 7.17
CA GLY A 26 -3.63 12.10 5.89
C GLY A 26 -4.34 11.08 5.00
N TRP A 27 -3.76 9.91 4.81
CA TRP A 27 -4.34 8.88 3.96
C TRP A 27 -5.58 8.21 4.56
N SER A 28 -5.69 8.09 5.89
CA SER A 28 -6.94 7.62 6.51
C SER A 28 -8.08 8.58 6.21
N THR A 29 -7.83 9.88 6.34
CA THR A 29 -8.83 10.92 5.98
C THR A 29 -9.20 10.82 4.49
N VAL A 30 -8.21 10.74 3.59
CA VAL A 30 -8.48 10.56 2.14
C VAL A 30 -9.28 9.28 1.88
N SER A 31 -8.96 8.19 2.57
CA SER A 31 -9.64 6.91 2.46
C SER A 31 -11.11 6.95 2.89
N ASP A 32 -11.45 7.81 3.84
CA ASP A 32 -12.84 8.00 4.27
C ASP A 32 -13.70 8.68 3.18
N TYR A 33 -13.10 9.56 2.35
CA TYR A 33 -13.80 10.22 1.24
C TYR A 33 -13.79 9.42 -0.06
N LEU A 34 -12.66 8.84 -0.43
CA LEU A 34 -12.50 8.10 -1.70
C LEU A 34 -12.99 6.64 -1.63
N GLY A 35 -13.11 6.12 -0.41
CA GLY A 35 -13.33 4.69 -0.17
C GLY A 35 -12.03 3.88 -0.17
N ARG A 36 -12.00 2.83 0.68
CA ARG A 36 -10.79 2.02 0.98
C ARG A 36 -10.18 1.38 -0.27
N GLY A 37 -11.01 0.74 -1.09
CA GLY A 37 -10.52 0.02 -2.28
C GLY A 37 -9.85 0.93 -3.30
N LEU A 38 -10.37 2.15 -3.52
CA LEU A 38 -9.73 3.11 -4.43
C LEU A 38 -8.44 3.67 -3.83
N THR A 39 -8.42 3.91 -2.52
CA THR A 39 -7.22 4.38 -1.82
C THR A 39 -6.07 3.38 -1.94
N TYR A 40 -6.32 2.07 -1.80
CA TYR A 40 -5.30 1.04 -2.00
C TYR A 40 -4.83 0.97 -3.46
N ALA A 41 -5.73 1.10 -4.43
CA ALA A 41 -5.33 1.19 -5.84
C ALA A 41 -4.43 2.41 -6.09
N LEU A 42 -4.73 3.56 -5.48
CA LEU A 42 -3.89 4.75 -5.56
C LEU A 42 -2.52 4.56 -4.91
N PHE A 43 -2.43 3.88 -3.76
CA PHE A 43 -1.14 3.54 -3.15
C PHE A 43 -0.27 2.78 -4.12
N PHE A 44 -0.76 1.67 -4.67
CA PHE A 44 0.03 0.85 -5.57
C PHE A 44 0.39 1.57 -6.87
N LEU A 45 -0.51 2.40 -7.41
CA LEU A 45 -0.22 3.21 -8.59
C LEU A 45 0.90 4.23 -8.30
N LEU A 46 0.84 4.94 -7.19
CA LEU A 46 1.87 5.89 -6.77
C LEU A 46 3.22 5.17 -6.55
N GLU A 47 3.20 3.99 -5.96
CA GLU A 47 4.42 3.21 -5.72
C GLU A 47 5.02 2.67 -7.02
N ILE A 48 4.22 2.20 -7.99
CA ILE A 48 4.71 1.84 -9.32
C ILE A 48 5.48 2.99 -9.95
N ILE A 49 4.87 4.18 -9.97
CA ILE A 49 5.48 5.39 -10.55
C ILE A 49 6.75 5.76 -9.78
N ALA A 50 6.69 5.79 -8.45
CA ALA A 50 7.81 6.18 -7.61
C ALA A 50 9.00 5.23 -7.74
N PHE A 51 8.79 3.91 -7.74
CA PHE A 51 9.86 2.93 -7.90
C PHE A 51 10.46 2.96 -9.31
N ALA A 52 9.64 3.14 -10.35
CA ALA A 52 10.13 3.32 -11.72
C ALA A 52 10.98 4.57 -11.87
N LEU A 53 10.56 5.70 -11.29
CA LEU A 53 11.34 6.94 -11.30
C LEU A 53 12.63 6.83 -10.48
N LEU A 54 12.59 6.16 -9.31
CA LEU A 54 13.77 5.92 -8.48
C LEU A 54 14.87 5.16 -9.24
N ALA A 55 14.50 4.23 -10.13
CA ALA A 55 15.46 3.46 -10.92
C ALA A 55 16.34 4.33 -11.83
N HIS A 56 15.86 5.53 -12.21
CA HIS A 56 16.58 6.49 -13.05
C HIS A 56 17.12 7.69 -12.27
N THR A 57 16.79 7.82 -10.99
CA THR A 57 17.13 9.00 -10.19
C THR A 57 18.58 8.98 -9.76
N THR A 58 19.33 10.04 -10.10
CA THR A 58 20.72 10.26 -9.69
C THR A 58 20.85 11.44 -8.70
N GLY A 59 19.87 12.34 -8.66
CA GLY A 59 19.87 13.52 -7.80
C GLY A 59 19.30 13.23 -6.40
N SER A 60 19.98 13.71 -5.34
CA SER A 60 19.60 13.49 -3.95
C SER A 60 18.23 14.06 -3.60
N VAL A 61 17.85 15.21 -4.16
CA VAL A 61 16.56 15.86 -3.87
C VAL A 61 15.40 15.04 -4.42
N MET A 62 15.46 14.65 -5.69
CA MET A 62 14.41 13.82 -6.30
C MET A 62 14.29 12.47 -5.60
N PHE A 63 15.42 11.85 -5.24
CA PHE A 63 15.46 10.64 -4.45
C PHE A 63 14.69 10.80 -3.12
N GLN A 64 14.94 11.87 -2.39
CA GLN A 64 14.26 12.14 -1.11
C GLN A 64 12.75 12.32 -1.31
N ILE A 65 12.33 13.12 -2.31
CA ILE A 65 10.91 13.35 -2.60
C ILE A 65 10.19 12.02 -2.88
N LEU A 66 10.75 11.16 -3.74
CA LEU A 66 10.16 9.88 -4.08
C LEU A 66 10.09 8.93 -2.89
N VAL A 67 11.16 8.83 -2.09
CA VAL A 67 11.16 8.02 -0.88
C VAL A 67 10.15 8.54 0.13
N PHE A 68 10.03 9.85 0.30
CA PHE A 68 9.05 10.44 1.20
C PHE A 68 7.62 10.17 0.76
N ALA A 69 7.32 10.22 -0.55
CA ALA A 69 6.02 9.83 -1.08
C ALA A 69 5.69 8.36 -0.77
N ILE A 70 6.62 7.44 -1.04
CA ILE A 70 6.48 6.01 -0.73
C ILE A 70 6.18 5.79 0.76
N ILE A 71 6.91 6.47 1.64
CA ILE A 71 6.76 6.31 3.09
C ILE A 71 5.41 6.81 3.60
N THR A 72 4.84 7.86 3.00
CA THR A 72 3.48 8.29 3.36
C THR A 72 2.45 7.22 2.97
N CYS A 73 2.58 6.62 1.78
CA CYS A 73 1.71 5.52 1.33
C CYS A 73 1.83 4.29 2.25
N TYR A 74 3.05 3.94 2.66
CA TYR A 74 3.30 2.85 3.60
C TYR A 74 2.59 3.08 4.94
N GLY A 75 2.72 4.29 5.53
CA GLY A 75 2.03 4.67 6.75
C GLY A 75 0.50 4.60 6.60
N GLY A 76 -0.01 5.16 5.51
CA GLY A 76 -1.43 5.16 5.18
C GLY A 76 -1.99 3.76 4.98
N GLY A 77 -1.27 2.89 4.28
CA GLY A 77 -1.65 1.49 4.07
C GLY A 77 -1.89 0.75 5.38
N PHE A 78 -0.98 0.91 6.34
CA PHE A 78 -1.15 0.33 7.68
C PHE A 78 -2.36 0.89 8.44
N ALA A 79 -2.60 2.18 8.37
CA ALA A 79 -3.71 2.81 9.08
C ALA A 79 -5.07 2.45 8.48
N CYS A 80 -5.17 2.34 7.16
CA CYS A 80 -6.41 1.99 6.45
C CYS A 80 -6.73 0.49 6.49
N MET A 81 -5.75 -0.39 6.76
CA MET A 81 -5.90 -1.85 6.65
C MET A 81 -7.02 -2.42 7.53
N PRO A 82 -7.11 -2.12 8.85
CA PRO A 82 -8.16 -2.68 9.69
C PRO A 82 -9.56 -2.30 9.20
N ALA A 83 -9.74 -1.03 8.79
CA ALA A 83 -11.01 -0.55 8.27
C ALA A 83 -11.37 -1.25 6.95
N TYR A 84 -10.42 -1.41 6.03
CA TYR A 84 -10.65 -2.11 4.77
C TYR A 84 -10.99 -3.59 4.96
N LEU A 85 -10.32 -4.28 5.88
CA LEU A 85 -10.66 -5.66 6.25
C LEU A 85 -12.05 -5.76 6.87
N SER A 86 -12.44 -4.78 7.69
CA SER A 86 -13.79 -4.71 8.24
C SER A 86 -14.85 -4.55 7.15
N ASP A 87 -14.60 -3.70 6.15
CA ASP A 87 -15.52 -3.50 5.02
C ASP A 87 -15.67 -4.76 4.15
N LEU A 88 -14.59 -5.52 3.95
CA LEU A 88 -14.60 -6.73 3.12
C LEU A 88 -15.18 -7.97 3.82
N PHE A 89 -14.87 -8.14 5.10
CA PHE A 89 -15.14 -9.41 5.84
C PHE A 89 -16.03 -9.24 7.07
N GLY A 90 -16.43 -7.99 7.38
CA GLY A 90 -17.18 -7.66 8.58
C GLY A 90 -16.29 -7.63 9.84
N THR A 91 -16.89 -7.17 10.96
CA THR A 91 -16.16 -6.96 12.23
C THR A 91 -15.96 -8.24 13.03
N LYS A 92 -16.79 -9.28 12.81
CA LYS A 92 -16.86 -10.48 13.66
C LYS A 92 -15.55 -11.27 13.75
N GLN A 93 -14.77 -11.31 12.64
CA GLN A 93 -13.50 -12.04 12.56
C GLN A 93 -12.31 -11.14 12.29
N LEU A 94 -12.48 -9.83 12.43
CA LEU A 94 -11.48 -8.82 12.03
C LEU A 94 -10.11 -9.07 12.67
N SER A 95 -10.05 -9.36 13.97
CA SER A 95 -8.80 -9.59 14.69
C SER A 95 -8.04 -10.81 14.17
N ALA A 96 -8.73 -11.91 13.87
CA ALA A 96 -8.12 -13.12 13.33
C ALA A 96 -7.59 -12.91 11.90
N ILE A 97 -8.34 -12.20 11.06
CA ILE A 97 -7.93 -11.88 9.68
C ILE A 97 -6.74 -10.91 9.69
N HIS A 98 -6.82 -9.85 10.51
CA HIS A 98 -5.75 -8.87 10.63
C HIS A 98 -4.45 -9.50 11.16
N GLY A 99 -4.55 -10.41 12.14
CA GLY A 99 -3.39 -11.18 12.63
C GLY A 99 -2.69 -11.97 11.52
N ARG A 100 -3.44 -12.62 10.63
CA ARG A 100 -2.87 -13.33 9.45
C ARG A 100 -2.18 -12.37 8.48
N VAL A 101 -2.76 -11.19 8.23
CA VAL A 101 -2.14 -10.16 7.39
C VAL A 101 -0.82 -9.68 8.01
N LEU A 102 -0.78 -9.47 9.34
CA LEU A 102 0.46 -9.10 10.04
C LEU A 102 1.51 -10.21 9.99
N THR A 103 1.11 -11.49 9.99
CA THR A 103 2.04 -12.60 9.78
C THR A 103 2.68 -12.55 8.39
N ALA A 104 1.88 -12.30 7.33
CA ALA A 104 2.41 -12.11 5.98
C ALA A 104 3.37 -10.91 5.89
N TRP A 105 3.06 -9.82 6.58
CA TRP A 105 3.95 -8.67 6.70
C TRP A 105 5.28 -9.03 7.39
N GLY A 106 5.23 -9.83 8.48
CA GLY A 106 6.44 -10.34 9.14
C GLY A 106 7.33 -11.17 8.21
N PHE A 107 6.75 -12.07 7.41
CA PHE A 107 7.49 -12.82 6.38
C PHE A 107 8.08 -11.90 5.31
N ALA A 108 7.35 -10.89 4.87
CA ALA A 108 7.86 -9.90 3.92
C ALA A 108 9.06 -9.11 4.48
N GLY A 109 9.10 -8.88 5.80
CA GLY A 109 10.22 -8.24 6.49
C GLY A 109 11.53 -9.05 6.41
N ILE A 110 11.46 -10.36 6.23
CA ILE A 110 12.61 -11.23 6.00
C ILE A 110 12.89 -11.37 4.49
N ALA A 111 11.84 -11.67 3.72
CA ALA A 111 11.98 -11.93 2.28
C ALA A 111 12.43 -10.68 1.50
N GLY A 112 11.96 -9.49 1.88
CA GLY A 112 12.28 -8.23 1.20
C GLY A 112 13.78 -7.92 1.21
N PRO A 113 14.42 -7.76 2.37
CA PRO A 113 15.88 -7.52 2.45
C PRO A 113 16.69 -8.63 1.80
N THR A 114 16.28 -9.90 1.93
CA THR A 114 16.97 -11.04 1.30
C THR A 114 16.90 -10.92 -0.23
N LEU A 115 15.73 -10.60 -0.80
CA LEU A 115 15.58 -10.39 -2.24
C LEU A 115 16.42 -9.21 -2.73
N VAL A 116 16.42 -8.09 -1.99
CA VAL A 116 17.23 -6.91 -2.32
C VAL A 116 18.71 -7.25 -2.34
N SER A 117 19.22 -7.97 -1.33
CA SER A 117 20.62 -8.40 -1.26
C SER A 117 21.00 -9.29 -2.44
N PHE A 118 20.20 -10.32 -2.70
CA PHE A 118 20.40 -11.24 -3.82
C PHE A 118 20.41 -10.52 -5.17
N LEU A 119 19.43 -9.66 -5.44
CA LEU A 119 19.37 -8.91 -6.70
C LEU A 119 20.55 -7.94 -6.85
N ARG A 120 20.93 -7.25 -5.77
CA ARG A 120 22.08 -6.34 -5.79
C ARG A 120 23.39 -7.06 -6.09
N GLU A 121 23.62 -8.23 -5.47
CA GLU A 121 24.82 -9.03 -5.72
C GLU A 121 24.85 -9.56 -7.15
N SER A 122 23.70 -9.99 -7.68
CA SER A 122 23.60 -10.54 -9.04
C SER A 122 23.72 -9.49 -10.15
N THR A 123 23.36 -8.22 -9.87
CA THR A 123 23.21 -7.19 -10.92
C THR A 123 24.12 -5.97 -10.75
N SER A 124 24.97 -5.97 -9.72
CA SER A 124 25.90 -4.88 -9.39
C SER A 124 25.27 -3.50 -9.24
N GLY A 125 23.94 -3.44 -9.02
CA GLY A 125 23.21 -2.16 -8.90
C GLY A 125 21.81 -2.31 -8.28
N TYR A 126 21.15 -1.19 -8.02
CA TYR A 126 19.81 -1.16 -7.44
C TYR A 126 18.69 -1.01 -8.48
N SER A 127 18.98 -0.62 -9.73
CA SER A 127 17.97 -0.32 -10.73
C SER A 127 17.07 -1.53 -11.02
N ILE A 128 17.65 -2.71 -11.20
CA ILE A 128 16.88 -3.94 -11.44
C ILE A 128 16.02 -4.29 -10.21
N THR A 129 16.56 -4.13 -9.02
CA THR A 129 15.81 -4.31 -7.78
C THR A 129 14.57 -3.42 -7.74
N LEU A 130 14.71 -2.14 -8.09
CA LEU A 130 13.60 -1.19 -8.10
C LEU A 130 12.54 -1.55 -9.14
N TYR A 131 12.93 -2.04 -10.32
CA TYR A 131 11.99 -2.54 -11.33
C TYR A 131 11.27 -3.81 -10.90
N VAL A 132 11.95 -4.74 -10.21
CA VAL A 132 11.31 -5.94 -9.65
C VAL A 132 10.24 -5.54 -8.64
N PHE A 133 10.52 -4.58 -7.74
CA PHE A 133 9.51 -4.07 -6.81
C PHE A 133 8.38 -3.33 -7.53
N ALA A 134 8.68 -2.51 -8.54
CA ALA A 134 7.63 -1.88 -9.37
C ALA A 134 6.71 -2.94 -10.00
N GLY A 135 7.26 -4.04 -10.51
CA GLY A 135 6.48 -5.17 -11.05
C GLY A 135 5.59 -5.85 -10.00
N LEU A 136 6.10 -6.03 -8.77
CA LEU A 136 5.30 -6.54 -7.66
C LEU A 136 4.15 -5.57 -7.29
N PHE A 137 4.37 -4.27 -7.36
CA PHE A 137 3.30 -3.28 -7.16
C PHE A 137 2.26 -3.28 -8.27
N VAL A 138 2.63 -3.57 -9.53
CA VAL A 138 1.66 -3.80 -10.62
C VAL A 138 0.74 -4.98 -10.27
N LEU A 139 1.29 -6.09 -9.78
CA LEU A 139 0.49 -7.23 -9.33
C LEU A 139 -0.47 -6.83 -8.19
N ASN A 140 0.02 -6.11 -7.19
CA ASN A 140 -0.80 -5.62 -6.08
C ASN A 140 -1.89 -4.64 -6.55
N PHE A 141 -1.59 -3.78 -7.53
CA PHE A 141 -2.56 -2.88 -8.14
C PHE A 141 -3.70 -3.64 -8.81
N ILE A 142 -3.39 -4.69 -9.58
CA ILE A 142 -4.40 -5.56 -10.19
C ILE A 142 -5.27 -6.22 -9.11
N VAL A 143 -4.66 -6.76 -8.05
CA VAL A 143 -5.40 -7.37 -6.93
C VAL A 143 -6.31 -6.33 -6.25
N ALA A 144 -5.84 -5.10 -6.03
CA ALA A 144 -6.65 -4.04 -5.43
C ALA A 144 -7.86 -3.67 -6.30
N LEU A 145 -7.70 -3.61 -7.62
CA LEU A 145 -8.81 -3.39 -8.55
C LEU A 145 -9.82 -4.55 -8.51
N VAL A 146 -9.35 -5.78 -8.55
CA VAL A 146 -10.22 -6.98 -8.46
C VAL A 146 -11.03 -6.96 -7.16
N LEU A 147 -10.39 -6.70 -6.03
CA LEU A 147 -11.08 -6.62 -4.73
C LEU A 147 -12.08 -5.48 -4.68
N LYS A 148 -11.75 -4.32 -5.26
CA LYS A 148 -12.67 -3.18 -5.35
C LYS A 148 -13.94 -3.54 -6.11
N PHE A 149 -13.81 -4.16 -7.30
CA PHE A 149 -14.97 -4.54 -8.13
C PHE A 149 -15.77 -5.68 -7.49
N ALA A 150 -15.12 -6.69 -6.93
CA ALA A 150 -15.80 -7.79 -6.24
C ALA A 150 -16.59 -7.31 -5.00
N GLY A 151 -16.07 -6.32 -4.28
CA GLY A 151 -16.76 -5.69 -3.14
C GLY A 151 -18.02 -4.94 -3.57
N GLN A 152 -17.98 -4.23 -4.70
CA GLN A 152 -19.13 -3.50 -5.23
C GLN A 152 -20.26 -4.45 -5.67
N THR A 153 -19.94 -5.58 -6.31
CA THR A 153 -20.91 -6.57 -6.73
C THR A 153 -21.70 -7.15 -5.55
N LYS A 154 -21.00 -7.51 -4.46
CA LYS A 154 -21.64 -8.02 -3.23
C LYS A 154 -22.57 -7.00 -2.57
N HIS A 155 -22.20 -5.75 -2.58
CA HIS A 155 -23.03 -4.68 -2.01
C HIS A 155 -24.32 -4.50 -2.80
N TYR A 156 -24.23 -4.52 -4.14
CA TYR A 156 -25.37 -4.42 -5.04
C TYR A 156 -26.33 -5.61 -4.91
N GLU A 157 -25.82 -6.83 -4.83
CA GLU A 157 -26.64 -8.04 -4.61
C GLU A 157 -27.36 -8.01 -3.26
N ALA A 158 -26.71 -7.57 -2.20
CA ALA A 158 -27.31 -7.44 -0.87
C ALA A 158 -28.44 -6.40 -0.85
N GLU A 159 -28.29 -5.29 -1.56
CA GLU A 159 -29.29 -4.24 -1.68
C GLU A 159 -30.53 -4.70 -2.46
N ILE A 160 -30.35 -5.44 -3.56
CA ILE A 160 -31.45 -6.04 -4.33
C ILE A 160 -32.24 -7.03 -3.46
N THR A 161 -31.52 -7.91 -2.73
CA THR A 161 -32.16 -8.93 -1.87
C THR A 161 -32.98 -8.26 -0.79
N SER A 162 -32.42 -7.27 -0.09
CA SER A 162 -33.13 -6.49 0.92
C SER A 162 -34.38 -5.81 0.38
N THR A 163 -34.31 -5.22 -0.82
CA THR A 163 -35.44 -4.54 -1.45
C THR A 163 -36.56 -5.52 -1.83
N ASN A 164 -36.20 -6.71 -2.29
CA ASN A 164 -37.17 -7.75 -2.65
C ASN A 164 -37.87 -8.32 -1.39
N ASP A 165 -37.14 -8.50 -0.29
CA ASP A 165 -37.71 -8.98 0.96
C ASP A 165 -38.71 -7.97 1.55
N VAL A 166 -38.41 -6.67 1.48
CA VAL A 166 -39.33 -5.61 1.91
C VAL A 166 -40.61 -5.59 1.07
N LYS A 167 -40.50 -5.79 -0.26
CA LYS A 167 -41.69 -5.86 -1.14
C LYS A 167 -42.52 -7.12 -0.89
N ALA A 168 -41.90 -8.27 -0.57
CA ALA A 168 -42.57 -9.52 -0.28
C ALA A 168 -43.36 -9.47 1.05
N THR A 169 -42.91 -8.69 2.02
CA THR A 169 -43.59 -8.52 3.32
C THR A 169 -44.68 -7.45 3.31
N ALA A 170 -44.73 -6.61 2.28
CA ALA A 170 -45.73 -5.54 2.11
C ALA A 170 -46.99 -5.95 1.35
N ASN A 171 -47.06 -7.19 0.79
CA ASN A 171 -48.19 -7.81 0.14
C ASN A 171 -48.78 -8.93 1.02
#